data_2875198f061068395ab77406f9bbd0d3
#
_entry.id   2875198f061068395ab77406f9bbd0d3
#
_cell.length_a   1.000
_cell.length_b   1.000
_cell.length_c   1.000
_cell.angle_alpha   90.00
_cell.angle_beta   90.00
_cell.angle_gamma   90.00
#
_symmetry.space_group_name_H-M   'P 1'
#
loop_
_entity.id
_entity.type
_entity.pdbx_description
1 polymer ?
#
loop_
_entity_poly.entity_id
_entity_poly.type
_entity_poly.pdbx_seq_one_letter_code
_entity_poly.pdbx_strand_id
1 'polypeptide(L)'
;LAGFCAMKALSTRNDEPHRASRPFDRDRDGFVIAEGGAVLCLESREHAEARGAKILGRILGVGVSGDAYHMSQPREDGAGVMAAMEMALADAGLTIDDISYINTHGTSTPLGDVAECAAIQRLFGEKSKQLKINSTKSMTGHALGAAAGIEAIVVLKSLQDQKLHPTINVEHQDE
;
A
#
# COMPACT_ATOMS: atom_id res chain seq x y z
N LEU A 1 -19.41 0.88 -9.10
CA LEU A 1 -19.62 2.08 -8.26
C LEU A 1 -20.75 1.84 -7.25
N ALA A 2 -21.95 1.44 -7.66
CA ALA A 2 -23.12 1.25 -6.78
C ALA A 2 -22.83 0.33 -5.57
N GLY A 3 -22.08 -0.75 -5.74
CA GLY A 3 -21.69 -1.64 -4.65
C GLY A 3 -20.86 -0.93 -3.58
N PHE A 4 -19.87 -0.13 -3.97
CA PHE A 4 -19.05 0.63 -3.02
C PHE A 4 -19.84 1.73 -2.31
N CYS A 5 -20.79 2.36 -3.01
CA CYS A 5 -21.71 3.29 -2.37
C CYS A 5 -22.59 2.59 -1.32
N ALA A 6 -23.13 1.41 -1.65
CA ALA A 6 -23.94 0.61 -0.72
C ALA A 6 -23.14 0.15 0.51
N MET A 7 -21.85 -0.14 0.36
CA MET A 7 -20.93 -0.47 1.44
C MET A 7 -20.51 0.75 2.27
N LYS A 8 -20.83 1.97 1.85
CA LYS A 8 -20.36 3.22 2.46
C LYS A 8 -18.82 3.29 2.55
N ALA A 9 -18.14 2.74 1.54
CA ALA A 9 -16.68 2.66 1.50
C ALA A 9 -16.03 3.88 0.82
N LEU A 10 -16.82 4.66 0.07
CA LEU A 10 -16.34 5.85 -0.64
C LEU A 10 -16.41 7.10 0.24
N SER A 11 -15.43 7.98 0.07
CA SER A 11 -15.49 9.31 0.66
C SER A 11 -16.71 10.08 0.17
N THR A 12 -17.30 10.85 1.04
CA THR A 12 -18.43 11.73 0.75
C THR A 12 -18.04 13.20 0.68
N ARG A 13 -16.73 13.51 0.75
CA ARG A 13 -16.18 14.87 0.74
C ARG A 13 -16.20 15.50 -0.65
N ASN A 14 -17.40 15.67 -1.22
CA ASN A 14 -17.59 16.18 -2.58
C ASN A 14 -17.40 17.71 -2.67
N ASP A 15 -17.51 18.43 -1.56
CA ASP A 15 -17.31 19.88 -1.54
C ASP A 15 -15.82 20.26 -1.61
N GLU A 16 -14.93 19.35 -1.19
CA GLU A 16 -13.47 19.52 -1.25
C GLU A 16 -12.79 18.29 -1.87
N PRO A 17 -13.05 17.96 -3.13
CA PRO A 17 -12.62 16.69 -3.73
C PRO A 17 -11.09 16.50 -3.74
N HIS A 18 -10.33 17.57 -3.84
CA HIS A 18 -8.86 17.56 -3.77
C HIS A 18 -8.31 17.20 -2.39
N ARG A 19 -9.14 17.22 -1.34
CA ARG A 19 -8.81 16.84 0.03
C ARG A 19 -9.50 15.55 0.48
N ALA A 20 -10.20 14.87 -0.41
CA ALA A 20 -11.02 13.70 -0.07
C ALA A 20 -10.16 12.46 0.21
N SER A 21 -9.14 12.17 -0.63
CA SER A 21 -8.19 11.09 -0.36
C SER A 21 -7.16 11.56 0.66
N ARG A 22 -7.26 11.04 1.89
CA ARG A 22 -6.46 11.47 3.03
C ARG A 22 -6.04 10.29 3.94
N PRO A 23 -5.27 9.32 3.40
CA PRO A 23 -4.82 8.17 4.16
C PRO A 23 -4.13 8.59 5.46
N PHE A 24 -4.44 7.89 6.56
CA PHE A 24 -3.89 8.10 7.91
C PHE A 24 -4.27 9.43 8.58
N ASP A 25 -5.11 10.24 7.94
CA ASP A 25 -5.68 11.42 8.59
C ASP A 25 -6.87 11.01 9.46
N ARG A 26 -7.01 11.64 10.62
CA ARG A 26 -8.11 11.37 11.58
C ARG A 26 -9.49 11.59 10.96
N ASP A 27 -9.62 12.56 10.07
CA ASP A 27 -10.88 12.97 9.48
C ASP A 27 -11.16 12.27 8.12
N ARG A 28 -10.50 11.14 7.83
CA ARG A 28 -10.74 10.31 6.64
C ARG A 28 -12.11 9.64 6.73
N ASP A 29 -12.82 9.55 5.63
CA ASP A 29 -14.19 9.03 5.57
C ASP A 29 -14.43 7.96 4.51
N GLY A 30 -13.40 7.52 3.81
CA GLY A 30 -13.49 6.53 2.74
C GLY A 30 -12.52 6.78 1.61
N PHE A 31 -12.43 5.85 0.67
CA PHE A 31 -11.53 5.99 -0.46
C PHE A 31 -12.15 6.81 -1.61
N VAL A 32 -11.29 7.39 -2.43
CA VAL A 32 -11.66 8.04 -3.69
C VAL A 32 -11.40 7.07 -4.83
N ILE A 33 -12.43 6.71 -5.58
CA ILE A 33 -12.27 5.84 -6.75
C ILE A 33 -11.50 6.56 -7.85
N ALA A 34 -10.58 5.84 -8.50
CA ALA A 34 -9.75 6.38 -9.57
C ALA A 34 -9.72 5.45 -10.77
N GLU A 35 -9.23 5.96 -11.88
CA GLU A 35 -8.98 5.23 -13.11
C GLU A 35 -7.48 5.10 -13.34
N GLY A 36 -7.06 3.99 -13.95
CA GLY A 36 -5.66 3.79 -14.29
C GLY A 36 -5.38 2.37 -14.75
N GLY A 37 -4.16 2.19 -15.25
CA GLY A 37 -3.63 0.90 -15.67
C GLY A 37 -2.12 0.89 -15.57
N ALA A 38 -1.53 -0.29 -15.36
CA ALA A 38 -0.10 -0.47 -15.34
C ALA A 38 0.26 -1.81 -15.98
N VAL A 39 1.41 -1.86 -16.62
CA VAL A 39 1.99 -3.07 -17.19
C VAL A 39 3.42 -3.21 -16.69
N LEU A 40 3.75 -4.35 -16.12
CA LEU A 40 5.08 -4.71 -15.68
C LEU A 40 5.60 -5.87 -16.53
N CYS A 41 6.78 -5.72 -17.12
CA CYS A 41 7.48 -6.82 -17.80
C CYS A 41 8.27 -7.59 -16.73
N LEU A 42 7.82 -8.79 -16.40
CA LEU A 42 8.48 -9.68 -15.45
C LEU A 42 9.27 -10.75 -16.20
N GLU A 43 10.52 -10.91 -15.85
CA GLU A 43 11.43 -11.86 -16.47
C GLU A 43 12.28 -12.53 -15.39
N SER A 44 12.76 -13.75 -15.65
CA SER A 44 13.82 -14.29 -14.82
C SER A 44 15.10 -13.46 -15.00
N ARG A 45 15.91 -13.41 -13.97
CA ARG A 45 17.16 -12.65 -14.00
C ARG A 45 18.05 -13.11 -15.14
N GLU A 46 18.18 -14.44 -15.31
CA GLU A 46 19.01 -15.06 -16.34
C GLU A 46 18.54 -14.65 -17.75
N HIS A 47 17.23 -14.62 -17.98
CA HIS A 47 16.68 -14.21 -19.27
C HIS A 47 16.96 -12.72 -19.55
N ALA A 48 16.72 -11.85 -18.56
CA ALA A 48 16.97 -10.43 -18.70
C ALA A 48 18.46 -10.13 -19.00
N GLU A 49 19.36 -10.78 -18.27
CA GLU A 49 20.82 -10.64 -18.45
C GLU A 49 21.26 -11.17 -19.82
N ALA A 50 20.76 -12.35 -20.26
CA ALA A 50 21.12 -12.95 -21.55
C ALA A 50 20.76 -12.07 -22.75
N ARG A 51 19.69 -11.28 -22.68
CA ARG A 51 19.31 -10.33 -23.74
C ARG A 51 19.82 -8.90 -23.52
N GLY A 52 20.65 -8.66 -22.49
CA GLY A 52 21.19 -7.33 -22.18
C GLY A 52 20.15 -6.32 -21.70
N ALA A 53 19.05 -6.78 -21.08
CA ALA A 53 18.03 -5.89 -20.56
C ALA A 53 18.51 -5.08 -19.36
N LYS A 54 18.07 -3.83 -19.29
CA LYS A 54 18.24 -3.05 -18.06
C LYS A 54 17.23 -3.52 -17.01
N ILE A 55 17.71 -4.15 -15.96
CA ILE A 55 16.89 -4.54 -14.80
C ILE A 55 16.60 -3.29 -13.99
N LEU A 56 15.31 -2.96 -13.82
CA LEU A 56 14.85 -1.78 -13.09
C LEU A 56 14.71 -2.03 -11.59
N GLY A 57 14.44 -3.26 -11.20
CA GLY A 57 14.31 -3.72 -9.83
C GLY A 57 14.10 -5.21 -9.79
N ARG A 58 13.98 -5.78 -8.59
CA ARG A 58 13.75 -7.21 -8.40
C ARG A 58 12.63 -7.43 -7.42
N ILE A 59 11.76 -8.39 -7.70
CA ILE A 59 10.81 -8.94 -6.72
C ILE A 59 11.58 -10.04 -5.99
N LEU A 60 11.76 -9.88 -4.69
CA LEU A 60 12.55 -10.80 -3.88
C LEU A 60 11.68 -11.84 -3.18
N GLY A 61 10.45 -11.49 -2.84
CA GLY A 61 9.50 -12.38 -2.19
C GLY A 61 8.07 -11.89 -2.31
N VAL A 62 7.15 -12.81 -2.12
CA VAL A 62 5.71 -12.58 -2.19
C VAL A 62 5.03 -13.23 -0.99
N GLY A 63 4.05 -12.56 -0.41
CA GLY A 63 3.19 -13.10 0.63
C GLY A 63 1.72 -12.91 0.29
N VAL A 64 0.93 -13.95 0.54
CA VAL A 64 -0.51 -13.95 0.27
C VAL A 64 -1.25 -14.48 1.49
N SER A 65 -2.27 -13.77 1.92
CA SER A 65 -3.11 -14.18 3.04
C SER A 65 -4.57 -13.81 2.79
N GLY A 66 -5.45 -14.30 3.62
CA GLY A 66 -6.86 -13.92 3.65
C GLY A 66 -7.38 -13.94 5.08
N ASP A 67 -8.09 -12.90 5.48
CA ASP A 67 -8.56 -12.74 6.86
C ASP A 67 -9.63 -13.77 7.26
N ALA A 68 -10.47 -14.23 6.32
CA ALA A 68 -11.65 -15.06 6.59
C ALA A 68 -12.51 -14.53 7.76
N TYR A 69 -12.56 -13.22 7.91
CA TYR A 69 -13.17 -12.53 9.04
C TYR A 69 -14.51 -11.90 8.69
N HIS A 70 -14.54 -11.05 7.68
CA HIS A 70 -15.73 -10.33 7.23
C HIS A 70 -15.70 -10.17 5.72
N MET A 71 -16.87 -9.97 5.11
CA MET A 71 -17.02 -9.86 3.65
C MET A 71 -16.21 -8.69 3.05
N SER A 72 -16.07 -7.59 3.79
CA SER A 72 -15.43 -6.35 3.30
C SER A 72 -14.56 -5.62 4.32
N GLN A 73 -14.61 -6.00 5.60
CA GLN A 73 -13.84 -5.33 6.65
C GLN A 73 -12.59 -6.14 6.97
N PRO A 74 -11.42 -5.48 7.07
CA PRO A 74 -10.22 -6.13 7.57
C PRO A 74 -10.38 -6.45 9.07
N ARG A 75 -9.59 -7.39 9.56
CA ARG A 75 -9.44 -7.60 11.00
C ARG A 75 -8.80 -6.36 11.62
N GLU A 76 -9.36 -5.90 12.72
CA GLU A 76 -8.86 -4.70 13.43
C GLU A 76 -7.42 -4.85 13.90
N ASP A 77 -7.00 -6.08 14.24
CA ASP A 77 -5.65 -6.40 14.66
C ASP A 77 -4.63 -6.51 13.51
N GLY A 78 -5.07 -6.38 12.26
CA GLY A 78 -4.24 -6.46 11.07
C GLY A 78 -3.56 -7.81 10.84
N ALA A 79 -4.05 -8.89 11.47
CA ALA A 79 -3.36 -10.18 11.45
C ALA A 79 -3.12 -10.74 10.05
N GLY A 80 -4.09 -10.59 9.12
CA GLY A 80 -3.93 -11.04 7.74
C GLY A 80 -2.86 -10.23 7.00
N VAL A 81 -2.87 -8.92 7.15
CA VAL A 81 -1.84 -8.05 6.54
C VAL A 81 -0.45 -8.40 7.09
N MET A 82 -0.33 -8.59 8.41
CA MET A 82 0.91 -9.01 9.05
C MET A 82 1.40 -10.36 8.51
N ALA A 83 0.52 -11.35 8.42
CA ALA A 83 0.87 -12.67 7.89
C ALA A 83 1.38 -12.61 6.43
N ALA A 84 0.78 -11.77 5.57
CA ALA A 84 1.27 -11.57 4.21
C ALA A 84 2.68 -10.95 4.20
N MET A 85 2.95 -9.96 5.06
CA MET A 85 4.30 -9.38 5.18
C MET A 85 5.33 -10.40 5.70
N GLU A 86 4.98 -11.19 6.72
CA GLU A 86 5.85 -12.27 7.23
C GLU A 86 6.18 -13.29 6.15
N MET A 87 5.18 -13.72 5.39
CA MET A 87 5.38 -14.65 4.26
C MET A 87 6.29 -14.05 3.19
N ALA A 88 6.11 -12.78 2.83
CA ALA A 88 6.96 -12.11 1.85
C ALA A 88 8.42 -12.01 2.33
N LEU A 89 8.65 -11.71 3.60
CA LEU A 89 9.98 -11.70 4.19
C LEU A 89 10.62 -13.09 4.17
N ALA A 90 9.87 -14.12 4.57
CA ALA A 90 10.35 -15.50 4.57
C ALA A 90 10.68 -16.00 3.16
N ASP A 91 9.82 -15.70 2.17
CA ASP A 91 10.04 -16.06 0.77
C ASP A 91 11.28 -15.35 0.19
N ALA A 92 11.51 -14.12 0.59
CA ALA A 92 12.69 -13.34 0.20
C ALA A 92 13.98 -13.77 0.91
N GLY A 93 13.89 -14.54 1.99
CA GLY A 93 15.04 -14.82 2.88
C GLY A 93 15.53 -13.57 3.61
N LEU A 94 14.65 -12.60 3.86
CA LEU A 94 14.94 -11.32 4.50
C LEU A 94 14.32 -11.24 5.91
N THR A 95 14.79 -10.26 6.65
CA THR A 95 14.29 -9.92 7.99
C THR A 95 13.66 -8.52 7.99
N ILE A 96 13.01 -8.15 9.07
CA ILE A 96 12.49 -6.79 9.24
C ILE A 96 13.59 -5.74 9.16
N ASP A 97 14.85 -6.09 9.46
CA ASP A 97 15.99 -5.18 9.42
C ASP A 97 16.40 -4.76 8.01
N ASP A 98 16.06 -5.55 7.03
CA ASP A 98 16.35 -5.29 5.64
C ASP A 98 15.34 -4.33 5.00
N ILE A 99 14.24 -4.03 5.68
CA ILE A 99 13.18 -3.16 5.15
C ILE A 99 13.40 -1.72 5.60
N SER A 100 13.39 -0.80 4.65
CA SER A 100 13.54 0.63 4.88
C SER A 100 12.32 1.46 4.48
N TYR A 101 11.45 0.93 3.65
CA TYR A 101 10.29 1.64 3.09
C TYR A 101 9.10 0.70 2.88
N ILE A 102 7.92 1.19 3.18
CA ILE A 102 6.64 0.55 2.89
C ILE A 102 5.75 1.52 2.11
N ASN A 103 5.38 1.13 0.90
CA ASN A 103 4.27 1.75 0.19
C ASN A 103 3.01 1.00 0.60
N THR A 104 2.14 1.66 1.33
CA THR A 104 0.98 1.04 1.97
C THR A 104 -0.20 0.90 1.03
N HIS A 105 -1.13 0.04 1.41
CA HIS A 105 -2.46 0.06 0.81
C HIS A 105 -3.16 1.40 1.06
N GLY A 106 -3.18 1.88 2.30
CA GLY A 106 -3.51 3.26 2.70
C GLY A 106 -4.64 3.87 1.88
N THR A 107 -5.85 3.36 2.03
CA THR A 107 -6.98 3.72 1.17
C THR A 107 -7.76 4.95 1.63
N SER A 108 -7.42 5.53 2.76
CA SER A 108 -8.23 6.59 3.40
C SER A 108 -9.55 6.06 3.98
N THR A 109 -9.62 4.77 4.27
CA THR A 109 -10.79 4.20 4.96
C THR A 109 -10.57 4.15 6.47
N PRO A 110 -11.60 4.41 7.28
CA PRO A 110 -11.46 4.46 8.74
C PRO A 110 -10.85 3.19 9.32
N LEU A 111 -11.31 2.00 8.90
CA LEU A 111 -10.87 0.72 9.45
C LEU A 111 -9.61 0.18 8.75
N GLY A 112 -9.49 0.39 7.44
CA GLY A 112 -8.39 -0.17 6.65
C GLY A 112 -7.04 0.38 7.07
N ASP A 113 -6.94 1.69 7.21
CA ASP A 113 -5.69 2.36 7.55
C ASP A 113 -5.24 2.01 8.99
N VAL A 114 -6.18 1.88 9.94
CA VAL A 114 -5.88 1.42 11.31
C VAL A 114 -5.35 -0.01 11.32
N ALA A 115 -6.03 -0.93 10.63
CA ALA A 115 -5.62 -2.33 10.57
C ALA A 115 -4.22 -2.48 9.95
N GLU A 116 -3.91 -1.70 8.92
CA GLU A 116 -2.59 -1.72 8.29
C GLU A 116 -1.51 -1.16 9.21
N CYS A 117 -1.76 -0.05 9.90
CA CYS A 117 -0.86 0.49 10.92
C CYS A 117 -0.62 -0.52 12.05
N ALA A 118 -1.67 -1.17 12.55
CA ALA A 118 -1.55 -2.20 13.59
C ALA A 118 -0.68 -3.37 13.12
N ALA A 119 -0.85 -3.83 11.88
CA ALA A 119 -0.01 -4.89 11.30
C ALA A 119 1.47 -4.49 11.23
N ILE A 120 1.75 -3.26 10.76
CA ILE A 120 3.11 -2.74 10.66
C ILE A 120 3.74 -2.61 12.06
N GLN A 121 3.03 -2.05 13.02
CA GLN A 121 3.52 -1.90 14.39
C GLN A 121 3.81 -3.26 15.04
N ARG A 122 2.93 -4.23 14.86
CA ARG A 122 3.10 -5.58 15.42
C ARG A 122 4.29 -6.32 14.83
N LEU A 123 4.48 -6.23 13.51
CA LEU A 123 5.57 -6.91 12.82
C LEU A 123 6.93 -6.24 13.09
N PHE A 124 6.99 -4.93 12.99
CA PHE A 124 8.26 -4.19 13.06
C PHE A 124 8.62 -3.70 14.47
N GLY A 125 7.68 -3.69 15.42
CA GLY A 125 7.91 -3.20 16.77
C GLY A 125 8.52 -1.80 16.80
N GLU A 126 9.55 -1.58 17.60
CA GLU A 126 10.24 -0.29 17.69
C GLU A 126 10.86 0.19 16.35
N LYS A 127 11.19 -0.74 15.48
CA LYS A 127 11.71 -0.40 14.14
C LYS A 127 10.68 0.32 13.26
N SER A 128 9.39 0.14 13.51
CA SER A 128 8.33 0.84 12.76
C SER A 128 8.53 2.37 12.76
N LYS A 129 9.09 2.92 13.84
CA LYS A 129 9.41 4.36 13.97
C LYS A 129 10.50 4.86 13.02
N GLN A 130 11.30 3.96 12.47
CA GLN A 130 12.40 4.27 11.56
C GLN A 130 12.01 4.03 10.09
N LEU A 131 10.93 3.29 9.85
CA LEU A 131 10.44 3.02 8.51
C LEU A 131 9.94 4.30 7.84
N LYS A 132 10.21 4.40 6.55
CA LYS A 132 9.53 5.36 5.71
C LYS A 132 8.25 4.74 5.21
N ILE A 133 7.13 5.41 5.44
CA ILE A 133 5.80 4.90 5.11
C ILE A 133 5.03 5.99 4.37
N ASN A 134 4.39 5.62 3.27
CA ASN A 134 3.47 6.53 2.57
C ASN A 134 2.36 5.77 1.85
N SER A 135 1.34 6.50 1.42
CA SER A 135 0.31 6.01 0.52
C SER A 135 0.28 6.84 -0.76
N THR A 136 0.48 6.17 -1.89
CA THR A 136 0.33 6.74 -3.23
C THR A 136 -1.11 7.18 -3.50
N LYS A 137 -2.08 6.49 -2.88
CA LYS A 137 -3.51 6.78 -3.07
C LYS A 137 -3.94 8.14 -2.54
N SER A 138 -3.12 8.79 -1.71
CA SER A 138 -3.38 10.18 -1.34
C SER A 138 -3.39 11.12 -2.56
N MET A 139 -2.61 10.80 -3.59
CA MET A 139 -2.49 11.58 -4.82
C MET A 139 -3.30 11.01 -5.99
N THR A 140 -3.33 9.68 -6.11
CA THR A 140 -3.91 9.01 -7.28
C THR A 140 -5.35 8.56 -7.06
N GLY A 141 -5.82 8.51 -5.81
CA GLY A 141 -7.01 7.75 -5.47
C GLY A 141 -6.78 6.24 -5.59
N HIS A 142 -7.84 5.47 -5.53
CA HIS A 142 -7.81 4.01 -5.55
C HIS A 142 -8.29 3.45 -6.89
N ALA A 143 -7.37 3.04 -7.73
CA ALA A 143 -7.66 2.44 -9.04
C ALA A 143 -8.01 0.94 -8.96
N LEU A 144 -8.40 0.45 -7.77
CA LEU A 144 -8.80 -0.93 -7.50
C LEU A 144 -7.74 -1.95 -7.99
N GLY A 145 -8.10 -2.83 -8.95
CA GLY A 145 -7.19 -3.84 -9.47
C GLY A 145 -5.92 -3.29 -10.14
N ALA A 146 -5.91 -2.04 -10.58
CA ALA A 146 -4.73 -1.40 -11.16
C ALA A 146 -3.82 -0.74 -10.12
N ALA A 147 -4.31 -0.51 -8.90
CA ALA A 147 -3.59 0.26 -7.88
C ALA A 147 -2.20 -0.33 -7.57
N ALA A 148 -2.12 -1.63 -7.31
CA ALA A 148 -0.86 -2.29 -6.98
C ALA A 148 0.18 -2.21 -8.12
N GLY A 149 -0.25 -2.30 -9.38
CA GLY A 149 0.63 -2.13 -10.53
C GLY A 149 1.19 -0.71 -10.64
N ILE A 150 0.36 0.31 -10.41
CA ILE A 150 0.77 1.72 -10.36
C ILE A 150 1.76 1.93 -9.21
N GLU A 151 1.45 1.42 -8.04
CA GLU A 151 2.28 1.53 -6.83
C GLU A 151 3.62 0.81 -6.99
N ALA A 152 3.65 -0.35 -7.65
CA ALA A 152 4.91 -1.02 -7.98
C ALA A 152 5.82 -0.16 -8.87
N ILE A 153 5.26 0.55 -9.84
CA ILE A 153 6.01 1.50 -10.68
C ILE A 153 6.52 2.67 -9.84
N VAL A 154 5.71 3.19 -8.93
CA VAL A 154 6.11 4.28 -8.01
C VAL A 154 7.26 3.83 -7.12
N VAL A 155 7.18 2.62 -6.56
CA VAL A 155 8.28 2.05 -5.74
C VAL A 155 9.56 1.89 -6.56
N LEU A 156 9.46 1.35 -7.79
CA LEU A 156 10.61 1.24 -8.71
C LEU A 156 11.24 2.61 -8.99
N LYS A 157 10.42 3.62 -9.25
CA LYS A 157 10.91 5.00 -9.47
C LYS A 157 11.54 5.57 -8.20
N SER A 158 10.95 5.32 -7.05
CA SER A 158 11.51 5.77 -5.77
C SER A 158 12.90 5.18 -5.52
N LEU A 159 13.08 3.89 -5.85
CA LEU A 159 14.39 3.23 -5.76
C LEU A 159 15.41 3.83 -6.74
N GLN A 160 15.00 4.12 -7.97
CA GLN A 160 15.90 4.69 -8.98
C GLN A 160 16.30 6.14 -8.66
N ASP A 161 15.34 6.95 -8.25
CA ASP A 161 15.53 8.39 -8.02
C ASP A 161 15.99 8.70 -6.59
N GLN A 162 16.00 7.69 -5.70
CA GLN A 162 16.31 7.82 -4.26
C GLN A 162 15.44 8.89 -3.57
N LYS A 163 14.17 8.97 -3.97
CA LYS A 163 13.19 9.93 -3.47
C LYS A 163 11.88 9.24 -3.17
N LEU A 164 11.26 9.60 -2.06
CA LEU A 164 9.92 9.17 -1.69
C LEU A 164 8.96 10.36 -1.84
N HIS A 165 7.79 10.09 -2.40
CA HIS A 165 6.71 11.07 -2.39
C HIS A 165 6.04 11.12 -1.00
N PRO A 166 5.43 12.24 -0.59
CA PRO A 166 4.68 12.32 0.66
C PRO A 166 3.33 11.61 0.54
N THR A 167 2.69 11.32 1.68
CA THR A 167 1.24 11.21 1.78
C THR A 167 0.70 12.62 1.93
N ILE A 168 -0.14 13.06 0.99
CA ILE A 168 -0.77 14.39 1.06
C ILE A 168 -2.06 14.35 1.85
N ASN A 169 -2.58 15.53 2.24
CA ASN A 169 -3.83 15.72 2.97
C ASN A 169 -3.85 15.16 4.40
N VAL A 170 -2.70 14.85 4.98
CA VAL A 170 -2.61 14.51 6.41
C VAL A 170 -2.48 15.81 7.19
N GLU A 171 -3.58 16.32 7.69
CA GLU A 171 -3.65 17.54 8.49
C GLU A 171 -3.67 17.22 9.98
N HIS A 172 -4.38 16.16 10.33
CA HIS A 172 -4.49 15.66 11.69
C HIS A 172 -4.18 14.15 11.66
N GLN A 173 -2.93 13.81 11.93
CA GLN A 173 -2.54 12.41 11.96
C GLN A 173 -3.37 11.66 13.01
N ASP A 174 -3.87 10.48 12.64
CA ASP A 174 -4.59 9.58 13.54
C ASP A 174 -3.62 8.95 14.55
N GLU A 175 -4.10 8.65 15.78
CA GLU A 175 -3.29 8.09 16.87
C GLU A 175 -2.95 6.61 16.68
#